data_dbad2203e03d0dd3916b42dfac805b90
#
_entry.id   dbad2203e03d0dd3916b42dfac805b90
#
_cell.length_a   1.000
_cell.length_b   1.000
_cell.length_c   1.000
_cell.angle_alpha   90.00
_cell.angle_beta   90.00
_cell.angle_gamma   90.00
#
_symmetry.space_group_name_H-M   'P 1'
#
loop_
_entity.id
_entity.type
_entity.pdbx_description
1 polymer ?
#
loop_
_entity_poly.entity_id
_entity_poly.type
_entity_poly.pdbx_seq_one_letter_code
_entity_poly.pdbx_strand_id
1 'polypeptide(L)'
;MEVYWHTVTYKTVALMIVLVAVIIIAGMYITIPNWTEVVTKKIDKMVGHPEAEMISSSQMQAKFVNLDGRVQVKKVNSVTWVDADYHTQLDKGDLIQTGADGAARITFADGTEYTINKETLITVEENNVTPERSNTAVRINTGAVNLVTPTWTLRDAQAAVSVEDATAYMKQNSRATVTNDPNKNEHDIVVSGGSAEVQRGNEKVELTQWEKASFPSGGPIQKSNVLAPPGLISPLNMQPIISENPRTANIHFEWQAVDQGVNYTLRISQTTMFTKMVKEVKVTGTSADVTGLESGDYFWNVTAANAEKESSEYSETFKFTLAAQGKTQDMLLDIVSTQIHGRVAELIGKTEPGAALIINGQAVANLSPDGTFRHFTEPLEPGEHTIVIIGSNRRGGTATRKISIVVPK
;
A
#
# COMPACT_ATOMS: atom_id res chain seq x y z
N MET A 1 -40.76 76.89 -28.59
CA MET A 1 -39.87 75.84 -28.07
C MET A 1 -40.27 74.59 -28.83
N GLU A 2 -39.53 74.23 -29.89
CA GLU A 2 -39.84 73.05 -30.68
C GLU A 2 -39.14 71.83 -30.04
N VAL A 3 -39.91 70.83 -29.67
CA VAL A 3 -39.43 69.58 -29.05
C VAL A 3 -39.17 68.57 -30.19
N TYR A 4 -37.90 68.31 -30.51
CA TYR A 4 -37.51 67.30 -31.48
C TYR A 4 -37.51 65.92 -30.81
N TRP A 5 -38.39 65.04 -31.22
CA TRP A 5 -38.44 63.63 -30.81
C TRP A 5 -37.52 62.83 -31.72
N HIS A 6 -36.39 62.32 -31.19
CA HIS A 6 -35.59 61.33 -31.86
C HIS A 6 -36.13 59.94 -31.56
N THR A 7 -36.60 59.25 -32.58
CA THR A 7 -36.97 57.84 -32.46
C THR A 7 -35.70 56.98 -32.37
N VAL A 8 -35.42 56.39 -31.25
CA VAL A 8 -34.30 55.47 -31.05
C VAL A 8 -34.66 54.15 -31.68
N THR A 9 -33.99 53.80 -32.82
CA THR A 9 -34.18 52.51 -33.49
C THR A 9 -33.45 51.41 -32.73
N TYR A 10 -33.99 50.20 -32.74
CA TYR A 10 -33.31 49.05 -32.08
C TYR A 10 -31.85 48.88 -32.47
N LYS A 11 -31.47 49.31 -33.70
CA LYS A 11 -30.08 49.29 -34.21
C LYS A 11 -29.19 50.29 -33.42
N THR A 12 -29.70 51.46 -33.06
CA THR A 12 -28.96 52.44 -32.25
C THR A 12 -28.80 51.99 -30.83
N VAL A 13 -29.78 51.28 -30.24
CA VAL A 13 -29.68 50.68 -28.92
C VAL A 13 -28.67 49.54 -28.93
N ALA A 14 -28.69 48.66 -29.95
CA ALA A 14 -27.70 47.59 -30.11
C ALA A 14 -26.28 48.14 -30.25
N LEU A 15 -26.13 49.22 -31.04
CA LEU A 15 -24.81 49.85 -31.25
C LEU A 15 -24.29 50.50 -29.95
N MET A 16 -25.16 51.11 -29.13
CA MET A 16 -24.79 51.64 -27.82
C MET A 16 -24.38 50.51 -26.84
N ILE A 17 -25.07 49.39 -26.84
CA ILE A 17 -24.71 48.26 -25.99
C ILE A 17 -23.34 47.72 -26.37
N VAL A 18 -23.06 47.57 -27.67
CA VAL A 18 -21.75 47.14 -28.15
C VAL A 18 -20.64 48.14 -27.76
N LEU A 19 -20.91 49.41 -27.88
CA LEU A 19 -19.94 50.47 -27.55
C LEU A 19 -19.65 50.52 -26.05
N VAL A 20 -20.65 50.34 -25.21
CA VAL A 20 -20.50 50.22 -23.73
C VAL A 20 -19.71 48.94 -23.37
N ALA A 21 -19.98 47.81 -24.06
CA ALA A 21 -19.23 46.56 -23.84
C ALA A 21 -17.75 46.73 -24.19
N VAL A 22 -17.45 47.40 -25.32
CA VAL A 22 -16.04 47.68 -25.76
C VAL A 22 -15.35 48.59 -24.73
N ILE A 23 -16.01 49.61 -24.21
CA ILE A 23 -15.43 50.50 -23.20
C ILE A 23 -15.17 49.75 -21.87
N ILE A 24 -16.05 48.85 -21.47
CA ILE A 24 -15.86 47.99 -20.26
C ILE A 24 -14.69 47.09 -20.47
N ILE A 25 -14.57 46.43 -21.64
CA ILE A 25 -13.45 45.52 -21.96
C ILE A 25 -12.12 46.31 -22.01
N ALA A 26 -12.10 47.48 -22.63
CA ALA A 26 -10.92 48.34 -22.67
C ALA A 26 -10.53 48.85 -21.26
N GLY A 27 -11.50 49.19 -20.43
CA GLY A 27 -11.27 49.58 -19.04
C GLY A 27 -10.69 48.43 -18.20
N MET A 28 -11.20 47.22 -18.37
CA MET A 28 -10.64 46.01 -17.73
C MET A 28 -9.22 45.70 -18.18
N TYR A 29 -8.90 45.93 -19.43
CA TYR A 29 -7.56 45.70 -19.96
C TYR A 29 -6.51 46.67 -19.37
N ILE A 30 -6.92 47.90 -19.04
CA ILE A 30 -6.03 48.94 -18.49
C ILE A 30 -5.89 48.81 -16.96
N THR A 31 -6.94 48.40 -16.25
CA THR A 31 -6.98 48.44 -14.78
C THR A 31 -6.59 47.13 -14.10
N ILE A 32 -6.74 45.99 -14.76
CA ILE A 32 -6.50 44.67 -14.18
C ILE A 32 -5.44 43.93 -15.03
N PRO A 33 -4.19 43.81 -14.56
CA PRO A 33 -3.20 42.97 -15.22
C PRO A 33 -3.70 41.51 -15.19
N ASN A 34 -3.68 40.82 -16.33
CA ASN A 34 -4.13 39.43 -16.50
C ASN A 34 -5.64 39.18 -16.28
N TRP A 35 -6.49 40.21 -16.54
CA TRP A 35 -7.94 40.09 -16.40
C TRP A 35 -8.54 38.91 -17.21
N THR A 36 -7.92 38.56 -18.35
CA THR A 36 -8.32 37.42 -19.18
C THR A 36 -8.20 36.10 -18.42
N GLU A 37 -7.13 35.91 -17.64
CA GLU A 37 -7.00 34.69 -16.77
C GLU A 37 -8.02 34.66 -15.63
N VAL A 38 -8.38 35.84 -15.08
CA VAL A 38 -9.37 35.93 -14.00
C VAL A 38 -10.77 35.63 -14.53
N VAL A 39 -11.08 36.12 -15.73
CA VAL A 39 -12.38 35.88 -16.39
C VAL A 39 -12.48 34.43 -16.89
N THR A 40 -11.45 33.89 -17.51
CA THR A 40 -11.44 32.48 -17.93
C THR A 40 -11.56 31.54 -16.74
N LYS A 41 -10.82 31.76 -15.63
CA LYS A 41 -10.98 30.97 -14.39
C LYS A 41 -12.38 31.06 -13.77
N LYS A 42 -13.05 32.23 -13.90
CA LYS A 42 -14.45 32.38 -13.43
C LYS A 42 -15.46 31.73 -14.37
N ILE A 43 -15.25 31.82 -15.67
CA ILE A 43 -16.09 31.17 -16.69
C ILE A 43 -15.92 29.65 -16.62
N ASP A 44 -14.70 29.14 -16.47
CA ASP A 44 -14.41 27.71 -16.26
C ASP A 44 -15.10 27.16 -15.01
N LYS A 45 -15.20 27.98 -13.97
CA LYS A 45 -15.92 27.65 -12.73
C LYS A 45 -17.47 27.69 -12.87
N MET A 46 -17.99 28.46 -13.83
CA MET A 46 -19.44 28.55 -14.13
C MET A 46 -19.91 27.56 -15.19
N VAL A 47 -19.06 27.19 -16.13
CA VAL A 47 -19.42 26.34 -17.29
C VAL A 47 -19.03 24.88 -17.05
N GLY A 48 -18.41 24.55 -15.88
CA GLY A 48 -18.05 23.19 -15.50
C GLY A 48 -17.44 22.42 -16.69
N HIS A 49 -16.15 22.59 -16.95
CA HIS A 49 -15.52 21.80 -18.00
C HIS A 49 -15.55 20.32 -17.62
N PRO A 50 -16.03 19.43 -18.48
CA PRO A 50 -16.01 17.99 -18.23
C PRO A 50 -14.59 17.43 -18.00
N GLU A 51 -13.53 18.14 -18.45
CA GLU A 51 -12.13 17.78 -18.15
C GLU A 51 -11.73 17.99 -16.69
N ALA A 52 -12.25 19.03 -16.01
CA ALA A 52 -11.95 19.25 -14.59
C ALA A 52 -12.67 18.23 -13.70
N GLU A 53 -13.88 17.79 -14.07
CA GLU A 53 -14.57 16.68 -13.40
C GLU A 53 -13.92 15.33 -13.72
N MET A 54 -13.43 15.10 -14.95
CA MET A 54 -12.69 13.89 -15.30
C MET A 54 -11.35 13.78 -14.56
N ILE A 55 -10.60 14.88 -14.39
CA ILE A 55 -9.34 14.87 -13.62
C ILE A 55 -9.62 14.66 -12.12
N SER A 56 -10.66 15.27 -11.58
CA SER A 56 -11.04 15.08 -10.18
C SER A 56 -11.63 13.68 -9.93
N SER A 57 -12.42 13.14 -10.84
CA SER A 57 -12.96 11.79 -10.75
C SER A 57 -11.89 10.71 -10.94
N SER A 58 -10.91 10.92 -11.83
CA SER A 58 -9.81 9.97 -12.01
C SER A 58 -8.86 9.88 -10.82
N GLN A 59 -8.72 10.97 -10.03
CA GLN A 59 -7.93 10.96 -8.80
C GLN A 59 -8.63 10.25 -7.63
N MET A 60 -9.94 10.07 -7.71
CA MET A 60 -10.76 9.43 -6.66
C MET A 60 -11.08 7.96 -6.95
N GLN A 61 -10.61 7.41 -8.07
CA GLN A 61 -10.86 6.01 -8.44
C GLN A 61 -9.87 5.06 -7.77
N ALA A 62 -10.33 3.86 -7.46
CA ALA A 62 -9.46 2.77 -7.03
C ALA A 62 -8.53 2.35 -8.17
N LYS A 63 -7.30 1.99 -7.83
CA LYS A 63 -6.26 1.61 -8.80
C LYS A 63 -5.41 0.45 -8.29
N PHE A 64 -4.79 -0.26 -9.22
CA PHE A 64 -3.78 -1.25 -8.88
C PHE A 64 -2.48 -0.57 -8.46
N VAL A 65 -1.95 -0.96 -7.31
CA VAL A 65 -0.64 -0.52 -6.79
C VAL A 65 0.38 -1.65 -6.79
N ASN A 66 -0.09 -2.91 -6.90
CA ASN A 66 0.76 -4.07 -7.15
C ASN A 66 0.00 -5.10 -7.98
N LEU A 67 0.68 -5.65 -8.98
CA LEU A 67 0.19 -6.73 -9.85
C LEU A 67 1.27 -7.78 -9.96
N ASP A 68 0.92 -9.03 -9.71
CA ASP A 68 1.83 -10.17 -9.79
C ASP A 68 1.10 -11.34 -10.46
N GLY A 69 1.75 -12.00 -11.42
CA GLY A 69 1.18 -13.08 -12.20
C GLY A 69 -0.06 -12.68 -13.00
N ARG A 70 -1.00 -13.59 -13.16
CA ARG A 70 -2.20 -13.38 -13.99
C ARG A 70 -3.30 -12.69 -13.19
N VAL A 71 -3.63 -11.45 -13.57
CA VAL A 71 -4.74 -10.67 -13.02
C VAL A 71 -5.58 -10.12 -14.15
N GLN A 72 -6.89 -10.32 -14.09
CA GLN A 72 -7.82 -9.87 -15.11
C GLN A 72 -8.94 -9.04 -14.51
N VAL A 73 -9.44 -8.09 -15.27
CA VAL A 73 -10.56 -7.23 -14.93
C VAL A 73 -11.66 -7.38 -15.98
N LYS A 74 -12.88 -7.45 -15.51
CA LYS A 74 -14.06 -7.32 -16.35
C LYS A 74 -14.87 -6.10 -15.92
N LYS A 75 -14.91 -5.11 -16.77
CA LYS A 75 -15.66 -3.87 -16.51
C LYS A 75 -17.17 -4.15 -16.48
N VAL A 76 -17.88 -3.42 -15.64
CA VAL A 76 -19.33 -3.56 -15.46
C VAL A 76 -20.13 -3.51 -16.79
N ASN A 77 -19.65 -2.70 -17.73
CA ASN A 77 -20.29 -2.54 -19.05
C ASN A 77 -19.65 -3.42 -20.14
N SER A 78 -18.83 -4.43 -19.77
CA SER A 78 -18.15 -5.33 -20.70
C SER A 78 -18.50 -6.78 -20.43
N VAL A 79 -18.49 -7.59 -21.49
CA VAL A 79 -18.62 -9.05 -21.39
C VAL A 79 -17.27 -9.77 -21.43
N THR A 80 -16.18 -9.03 -21.74
CA THR A 80 -14.83 -9.57 -21.92
C THR A 80 -13.94 -9.31 -20.73
N TRP A 81 -13.09 -10.28 -20.40
CA TRP A 81 -12.00 -10.11 -19.45
C TRP A 81 -10.79 -9.52 -20.17
N VAL A 82 -10.13 -8.56 -19.55
CA VAL A 82 -8.89 -7.94 -20.02
C VAL A 82 -7.82 -8.07 -18.95
N ASP A 83 -6.57 -8.17 -19.34
CA ASP A 83 -5.48 -8.20 -18.38
C ASP A 83 -5.37 -6.84 -17.67
N ALA A 84 -5.20 -6.89 -16.35
CA ALA A 84 -5.08 -5.70 -15.52
C ALA A 84 -3.71 -5.04 -15.70
N ASP A 85 -3.67 -3.72 -15.66
CA ASP A 85 -2.45 -2.92 -15.63
C ASP A 85 -2.55 -1.82 -14.57
N TYR A 86 -1.45 -1.10 -14.35
CA TYR A 86 -1.40 -0.01 -13.35
C TYR A 86 -2.21 1.24 -13.75
N HIS A 87 -2.69 1.32 -14.99
CA HIS A 87 -3.55 2.40 -15.49
C HIS A 87 -5.03 2.02 -15.46
N THR A 88 -5.31 0.75 -15.18
CA THR A 88 -6.68 0.25 -15.06
C THR A 88 -7.36 0.89 -13.86
N GLN A 89 -8.35 1.71 -14.13
CA GLN A 89 -9.21 2.33 -13.12
C GLN A 89 -10.34 1.36 -12.78
N LEU A 90 -10.71 1.33 -11.50
CA LEU A 90 -11.74 0.42 -11.00
C LEU A 90 -12.99 1.22 -10.61
N ASP A 91 -14.12 0.81 -11.15
CA ASP A 91 -15.42 1.40 -10.88
C ASP A 91 -16.32 0.42 -10.13
N LYS A 92 -17.38 0.94 -9.54
CA LYS A 92 -18.42 0.11 -8.93
C LYS A 92 -19.01 -0.87 -9.96
N GLY A 93 -19.08 -2.15 -9.60
CA GLY A 93 -19.57 -3.25 -10.43
C GLY A 93 -18.50 -3.96 -11.24
N ASP A 94 -17.25 -3.49 -11.25
CA ASP A 94 -16.15 -4.19 -11.91
C ASP A 94 -15.81 -5.49 -11.16
N LEU A 95 -15.45 -6.53 -11.93
CA LEU A 95 -14.95 -7.77 -11.38
C LEU A 95 -13.44 -7.87 -11.58
N ILE A 96 -12.76 -8.41 -10.59
CA ILE A 96 -11.33 -8.68 -10.64
C ILE A 96 -11.12 -10.16 -10.33
N GLN A 97 -10.35 -10.82 -11.18
CA GLN A 97 -9.99 -12.22 -11.02
C GLN A 97 -8.49 -12.41 -11.03
N THR A 98 -7.98 -13.17 -10.06
CA THR A 98 -6.59 -13.61 -9.99
C THR A 98 -6.47 -15.08 -10.35
N GLY A 99 -5.39 -15.45 -11.06
CA GLY A 99 -5.07 -16.83 -11.36
C GLY A 99 -4.39 -17.57 -10.20
N ALA A 100 -4.01 -18.81 -10.42
CA ALA A 100 -3.28 -19.64 -9.44
C ALA A 100 -1.89 -19.08 -9.09
N ASP A 101 -1.29 -18.32 -10.00
CA ASP A 101 -0.03 -17.60 -9.86
C ASP A 101 -0.22 -16.09 -9.72
N GLY A 102 -1.48 -15.63 -9.66
CA GLY A 102 -1.85 -14.22 -9.66
C GLY A 102 -2.14 -13.69 -8.27
N ALA A 103 -1.80 -12.42 -8.03
CA ALA A 103 -2.26 -11.63 -6.90
C ALA A 103 -2.26 -10.15 -7.27
N ALA A 104 -3.10 -9.37 -6.63
CA ALA A 104 -3.19 -7.94 -6.87
C ALA A 104 -3.36 -7.17 -5.57
N ARG A 105 -2.86 -5.94 -5.54
CA ARG A 105 -3.21 -4.98 -4.50
C ARG A 105 -3.84 -3.76 -5.14
N ILE A 106 -5.02 -3.42 -4.67
CA ILE A 106 -5.75 -2.22 -5.07
C ILE A 106 -5.80 -1.25 -3.90
N THR A 107 -5.71 0.04 -4.21
CA THR A 107 -5.83 1.12 -3.24
C THR A 107 -6.94 2.04 -3.67
N PHE A 108 -7.84 2.34 -2.75
CA PHE A 108 -8.86 3.36 -2.92
C PHE A 108 -8.31 4.75 -2.57
N ALA A 109 -8.99 5.80 -3.01
CA ALA A 109 -8.51 7.17 -2.82
C ALA A 109 -8.44 7.62 -1.35
N ASP A 110 -9.13 6.95 -0.46
CA ASP A 110 -9.09 7.17 1.00
C ASP A 110 -7.90 6.47 1.69
N GLY A 111 -7.08 5.76 0.91
CA GLY A 111 -5.94 4.98 1.41
C GLY A 111 -6.30 3.58 1.89
N THR A 112 -7.55 3.14 1.76
CA THR A 112 -7.94 1.76 2.04
C THR A 112 -7.32 0.82 1.00
N GLU A 113 -6.68 -0.26 1.47
CA GLU A 113 -6.02 -1.23 0.60
C GLU A 113 -6.66 -2.60 0.70
N TYR A 114 -6.88 -3.23 -0.46
CA TYR A 114 -7.31 -4.62 -0.56
C TYR A 114 -6.23 -5.41 -1.31
N THR A 115 -5.67 -6.44 -0.67
CA THR A 115 -4.80 -7.41 -1.33
C THR A 115 -5.64 -8.62 -1.72
N ILE A 116 -5.78 -8.85 -3.01
CA ILE A 116 -6.53 -9.95 -3.63
C ILE A 116 -5.54 -11.10 -3.80
N ASN A 117 -5.76 -12.18 -3.06
CA ASN A 117 -4.88 -13.35 -3.07
C ASN A 117 -5.09 -14.17 -4.38
N LYS A 118 -4.30 -15.24 -4.56
CA LYS A 118 -4.45 -16.14 -5.71
C LYS A 118 -5.83 -16.80 -5.75
N GLU A 119 -6.28 -17.19 -6.95
CA GLU A 119 -7.54 -17.92 -7.18
C GLU A 119 -8.76 -17.22 -6.56
N THR A 120 -8.77 -15.89 -6.63
CA THR A 120 -9.79 -15.05 -6.01
C THR A 120 -10.57 -14.28 -7.07
N LEU A 121 -11.89 -14.25 -6.91
CA LEU A 121 -12.81 -13.43 -7.68
C LEU A 121 -13.51 -12.46 -6.75
N ILE A 122 -13.41 -11.18 -7.05
CA ILE A 122 -14.08 -10.11 -6.31
C ILE A 122 -14.92 -9.22 -7.22
N THR A 123 -15.86 -8.52 -6.61
CA THR A 123 -16.64 -7.44 -7.21
C THR A 123 -16.42 -6.16 -6.42
N VAL A 124 -16.14 -5.04 -7.06
CA VAL A 124 -16.12 -3.72 -6.42
C VAL A 124 -17.56 -3.30 -6.15
N GLU A 125 -18.00 -3.29 -4.88
CA GLU A 125 -19.37 -2.95 -4.52
C GLU A 125 -19.60 -1.47 -4.35
N GLU A 126 -18.64 -0.78 -3.71
CA GLU A 126 -18.67 0.67 -3.51
C GLU A 126 -17.30 1.27 -3.76
N ASN A 127 -17.29 2.37 -4.48
CA ASN A 127 -16.12 3.23 -4.70
C ASN A 127 -16.60 4.69 -4.75
N ASN A 128 -17.06 5.19 -3.63
CA ASN A 128 -17.56 6.55 -3.51
C ASN A 128 -16.71 7.31 -2.49
N VAL A 129 -15.66 7.92 -3.00
CA VAL A 129 -14.72 8.73 -2.22
C VAL A 129 -14.87 10.18 -2.65
N THR A 130 -15.24 11.05 -1.71
CA THR A 130 -15.35 12.49 -1.88
C THR A 130 -14.51 13.19 -0.80
N PRO A 131 -14.24 14.50 -0.89
CA PRO A 131 -13.53 15.22 0.17
C PRO A 131 -14.21 15.17 1.56
N GLU A 132 -15.50 14.83 1.61
CA GLU A 132 -16.31 14.86 2.83
C GLU A 132 -16.64 13.45 3.34
N ARG A 133 -16.67 12.47 2.45
CA ARG A 133 -17.12 11.09 2.75
C ARG A 133 -16.35 10.07 1.94
N SER A 134 -16.06 8.94 2.56
CA SER A 134 -15.50 7.76 1.87
C SER A 134 -16.33 6.51 2.18
N ASN A 135 -16.86 5.86 1.13
CA ASN A 135 -17.45 4.52 1.22
C ASN A 135 -16.76 3.63 0.20
N THR A 136 -16.04 2.66 0.71
CA THR A 136 -15.36 1.65 -0.11
C THR A 136 -15.84 0.26 0.30
N ALA A 137 -16.19 -0.59 -0.67
CA ALA A 137 -16.61 -1.95 -0.40
C ALA A 137 -16.23 -2.90 -1.52
N VAL A 138 -15.84 -4.09 -1.14
CA VAL A 138 -15.51 -5.20 -2.04
C VAL A 138 -16.30 -6.44 -1.61
N ARG A 139 -16.90 -7.14 -2.57
CA ARG A 139 -17.51 -8.45 -2.36
C ARG A 139 -16.56 -9.54 -2.78
N ILE A 140 -16.38 -10.54 -1.94
CA ILE A 140 -15.61 -11.75 -2.27
C ILE A 140 -16.58 -12.79 -2.80
N ASN A 141 -16.47 -13.10 -4.09
CA ASN A 141 -17.28 -14.15 -4.71
C ASN A 141 -16.68 -15.54 -4.43
N THR A 142 -15.33 -15.64 -4.46
CA THR A 142 -14.55 -16.81 -4.04
C THR A 142 -13.12 -16.42 -3.75
N GLY A 143 -12.42 -17.17 -2.91
CA GLY A 143 -11.01 -16.95 -2.57
C GLY A 143 -10.82 -16.14 -1.30
N ALA A 144 -9.78 -15.32 -1.23
CA ALA A 144 -9.40 -14.57 -0.03
C ALA A 144 -8.87 -13.17 -0.33
N VAL A 145 -9.22 -12.22 0.52
CA VAL A 145 -8.80 -10.82 0.45
C VAL A 145 -8.30 -10.36 1.82
N ASN A 146 -7.17 -9.66 1.84
CA ASN A 146 -6.69 -8.96 3.01
C ASN A 146 -7.04 -7.47 2.86
N LEU A 147 -7.70 -6.91 3.86
CA LEU A 147 -8.09 -5.50 3.92
C LEU A 147 -7.29 -4.78 5.00
N VAL A 148 -6.78 -3.61 4.64
CA VAL A 148 -6.11 -2.69 5.56
C VAL A 148 -6.76 -1.31 5.45
N THR A 149 -7.19 -0.77 6.58
CA THR A 149 -7.73 0.59 6.64
C THR A 149 -6.72 1.54 7.28
N PRO A 150 -6.53 2.74 6.72
CA PRO A 150 -5.66 3.76 7.31
C PRO A 150 -6.33 4.47 8.49
N THR A 151 -5.63 5.43 9.07
CA THR A 151 -6.25 6.47 9.89
C THR A 151 -6.96 7.44 8.95
N TRP A 152 -8.28 7.45 8.99
CA TRP A 152 -9.04 8.39 8.17
C TRP A 152 -9.09 9.78 8.82
N THR A 153 -8.94 10.80 7.99
CA THR A 153 -9.17 12.20 8.39
C THR A 153 -10.64 12.62 8.20
N LEU A 154 -11.40 11.83 7.44
CA LEU A 154 -12.80 12.07 7.14
C LEU A 154 -13.69 11.53 8.26
N ARG A 155 -14.73 12.30 8.64
CA ARG A 155 -15.67 11.90 9.71
C ARG A 155 -16.54 10.69 9.31
N ASP A 156 -16.90 10.60 8.03
CA ASP A 156 -17.79 9.56 7.49
C ASP A 156 -17.02 8.65 6.55
N ALA A 157 -15.94 8.02 7.04
CA ALA A 157 -15.20 7.02 6.29
C ALA A 157 -15.63 5.61 6.72
N GLN A 158 -15.89 4.75 5.74
CA GLN A 158 -16.27 3.36 5.93
C GLN A 158 -15.64 2.48 4.87
N ALA A 159 -14.98 1.42 5.30
CA ALA A 159 -14.51 0.35 4.44
C ALA A 159 -15.21 -0.97 4.81
N ALA A 160 -15.63 -1.73 3.82
CA ALA A 160 -16.37 -2.95 4.05
C ALA A 160 -15.90 -4.08 3.12
N VAL A 161 -16.04 -5.31 3.61
CA VAL A 161 -15.91 -6.53 2.80
C VAL A 161 -17.17 -7.37 2.99
N SER A 162 -17.81 -7.71 1.87
CA SER A 162 -18.99 -8.59 1.85
C SER A 162 -18.58 -10.00 1.43
N VAL A 163 -19.09 -10.97 2.13
CA VAL A 163 -18.96 -12.40 1.82
C VAL A 163 -20.30 -13.08 2.07
N GLU A 164 -20.82 -13.78 1.08
CA GLU A 164 -22.18 -14.32 1.09
C GLU A 164 -23.22 -13.24 1.46
N ASP A 165 -23.93 -13.42 2.57
CA ASP A 165 -24.95 -12.50 3.10
C ASP A 165 -24.43 -11.70 4.34
N ALA A 166 -23.14 -11.83 4.66
CA ALA A 166 -22.49 -11.06 5.74
C ALA A 166 -21.61 -9.93 5.18
N THR A 167 -21.50 -8.85 5.94
CA THR A 167 -20.63 -7.72 5.64
C THR A 167 -19.82 -7.35 6.88
N ALA A 168 -18.51 -7.29 6.73
CA ALA A 168 -17.60 -6.78 7.75
C ALA A 168 -17.32 -5.31 7.50
N TYR A 169 -17.72 -4.46 8.43
CA TYR A 169 -17.43 -3.02 8.46
C TYR A 169 -16.20 -2.76 9.32
N MET A 170 -15.15 -2.32 8.68
CA MET A 170 -13.87 -2.08 9.35
C MET A 170 -13.85 -0.71 10.04
N LYS A 171 -13.20 -0.67 11.20
CA LYS A 171 -12.82 0.61 11.82
C LYS A 171 -11.52 1.14 11.21
N GLN A 172 -11.12 2.36 11.54
CA GLN A 172 -9.81 2.89 11.16
C GLN A 172 -8.66 2.09 11.78
N ASN A 173 -7.49 2.09 11.15
CA ASN A 173 -6.29 1.36 11.60
C ASN A 173 -6.56 -0.13 11.85
N SER A 174 -7.38 -0.74 11.02
CA SER A 174 -7.76 -2.14 11.17
C SER A 174 -7.22 -2.98 10.03
N ARG A 175 -7.00 -4.26 10.32
CA ARG A 175 -6.59 -5.28 9.34
C ARG A 175 -7.46 -6.50 9.50
N ALA A 176 -7.93 -7.03 8.38
CA ALA A 176 -8.69 -8.27 8.37
C ALA A 176 -8.35 -9.10 7.14
N THR A 177 -8.42 -10.42 7.31
CA THR A 177 -8.44 -11.40 6.23
C THR A 177 -9.85 -11.95 6.13
N VAL A 178 -10.42 -11.90 4.93
CA VAL A 178 -11.75 -12.45 4.65
C VAL A 178 -11.61 -13.53 3.60
N THR A 179 -12.11 -14.71 3.90
CA THR A 179 -12.07 -15.89 3.03
C THR A 179 -13.47 -16.34 2.69
N ASN A 180 -13.69 -16.65 1.42
CA ASN A 180 -14.91 -17.25 0.90
C ASN A 180 -14.56 -18.55 0.18
N ASP A 181 -14.92 -19.71 0.75
CA ASP A 181 -14.83 -21.02 0.09
C ASP A 181 -16.25 -21.62 -0.09
N PRO A 182 -16.92 -21.25 -1.19
CA PRO A 182 -18.28 -21.74 -1.43
C PRO A 182 -18.34 -23.28 -1.61
N ASN A 183 -17.22 -23.92 -2.04
CA ASN A 183 -17.19 -25.37 -2.24
C ASN A 183 -17.23 -26.14 -0.90
N LYS A 184 -16.62 -25.56 0.13
CA LYS A 184 -16.64 -26.14 1.50
C LYS A 184 -17.78 -25.56 2.34
N ASN A 185 -18.47 -24.55 1.83
CA ASN A 185 -19.45 -23.78 2.60
C ASN A 185 -18.83 -23.17 3.87
N GLU A 186 -17.62 -22.62 3.73
CA GLU A 186 -16.86 -22.01 4.82
C GLU A 186 -16.58 -20.54 4.49
N HIS A 187 -16.98 -19.65 5.38
CA HIS A 187 -16.80 -18.20 5.25
C HIS A 187 -16.20 -17.68 6.54
N ASP A 188 -15.01 -17.13 6.45
CA ASP A 188 -14.22 -16.67 7.59
C ASP A 188 -13.88 -15.20 7.49
N ILE A 189 -14.01 -14.47 8.59
CA ILE A 189 -13.55 -13.09 8.75
C ILE A 189 -12.65 -13.05 9.96
N VAL A 190 -11.35 -12.84 9.77
CA VAL A 190 -10.33 -12.77 10.83
C VAL A 190 -9.85 -11.35 10.97
N VAL A 191 -9.90 -10.76 12.16
CA VAL A 191 -9.34 -9.43 12.45
C VAL A 191 -7.95 -9.62 13.04
N SER A 192 -6.91 -9.18 12.30
CA SER A 192 -5.51 -9.26 12.73
C SER A 192 -5.00 -7.96 13.36
N GLY A 193 -5.77 -6.88 13.30
CA GLY A 193 -5.44 -5.62 13.95
C GLY A 193 -6.64 -4.69 13.97
N GLY A 194 -6.77 -3.87 15.01
CA GLY A 194 -7.91 -2.98 15.18
C GLY A 194 -9.20 -3.73 15.49
N SER A 195 -10.31 -3.37 14.81
CA SER A 195 -11.63 -3.99 15.02
C SER A 195 -12.55 -3.88 13.81
N ALA A 196 -13.54 -4.76 13.76
CA ALA A 196 -14.58 -4.77 12.74
C ALA A 196 -15.94 -5.14 13.36
N GLU A 197 -17.03 -4.64 12.76
CA GLU A 197 -18.39 -5.10 13.04
C GLU A 197 -18.86 -5.98 11.88
N VAL A 198 -19.14 -7.24 12.15
CA VAL A 198 -19.71 -8.18 11.17
C VAL A 198 -21.23 -8.15 11.32
N GLN A 199 -21.91 -7.83 10.22
CA GLN A 199 -23.38 -7.79 10.16
C GLN A 199 -23.90 -8.85 9.18
N ARG A 200 -24.93 -9.57 9.61
CA ARG A 200 -25.64 -10.56 8.82
C ARG A 200 -27.12 -10.52 9.16
N GLY A 201 -27.91 -9.95 8.28
CA GLY A 201 -29.31 -9.65 8.60
C GLY A 201 -29.46 -8.78 9.84
N ASN A 202 -30.07 -9.31 10.89
CA ASN A 202 -30.21 -8.63 12.19
C ASN A 202 -29.11 -8.98 13.20
N GLU A 203 -28.25 -9.95 12.87
CA GLU A 203 -27.15 -10.37 13.71
C GLU A 203 -25.97 -9.41 13.55
N LYS A 204 -25.37 -8.99 14.68
CA LYS A 204 -24.19 -8.15 14.72
C LYS A 204 -23.17 -8.72 15.67
N VAL A 205 -21.95 -8.87 15.21
CA VAL A 205 -20.83 -9.40 16.01
C VAL A 205 -19.66 -8.44 15.88
N GLU A 206 -19.17 -7.92 17.00
CA GLU A 206 -17.93 -7.16 17.05
C GLU A 206 -16.74 -8.12 17.15
N LEU A 207 -15.74 -7.90 16.30
CA LEU A 207 -14.45 -8.58 16.31
C LEU A 207 -13.36 -7.57 16.68
N THR A 208 -12.50 -7.99 17.59
CA THR A 208 -11.27 -7.30 17.95
C THR A 208 -10.05 -8.11 17.46
N GLN A 209 -8.87 -7.60 17.71
CA GLN A 209 -7.63 -8.23 17.26
C GLN A 209 -7.56 -9.71 17.71
N TRP A 210 -7.22 -10.59 16.79
CA TRP A 210 -7.11 -12.04 16.91
C TRP A 210 -8.44 -12.74 17.21
N GLU A 211 -9.53 -12.13 16.77
CA GLU A 211 -10.84 -12.78 16.75
C GLU A 211 -11.30 -13.10 15.33
N LYS A 212 -12.06 -14.16 15.22
CA LYS A 212 -12.61 -14.69 13.97
C LYS A 212 -14.13 -14.85 14.08
N ALA A 213 -14.83 -14.48 13.02
CA ALA A 213 -16.19 -14.90 12.75
C ALA A 213 -16.17 -15.95 11.64
N SER A 214 -16.75 -17.11 11.91
CA SER A 214 -16.93 -18.19 10.95
C SER A 214 -18.39 -18.52 10.81
N PHE A 215 -18.86 -18.78 9.60
CA PHE A 215 -20.25 -19.18 9.37
C PHE A 215 -20.38 -19.98 8.09
N PRO A 216 -21.26 -21.01 8.07
CA PRO A 216 -21.74 -21.61 6.81
C PRO A 216 -22.84 -20.75 6.20
N SER A 217 -23.11 -20.89 4.90
CA SER A 217 -24.25 -20.24 4.26
C SER A 217 -25.55 -20.63 4.97
N GLY A 218 -26.33 -19.61 5.41
CA GLY A 218 -27.58 -19.83 6.14
C GLY A 218 -27.45 -20.27 7.60
N GLY A 219 -26.23 -20.49 8.13
CA GLY A 219 -26.00 -20.84 9.55
C GLY A 219 -25.62 -19.62 10.41
N PRO A 220 -25.58 -19.77 11.75
CA PRO A 220 -25.25 -18.67 12.66
C PRO A 220 -23.77 -18.28 12.56
N ILE A 221 -23.45 -17.03 12.93
CA ILE A 221 -22.07 -16.58 13.07
C ILE A 221 -21.48 -17.18 14.36
N GLN A 222 -20.35 -17.87 14.22
CA GLN A 222 -19.57 -18.39 15.34
C GLN A 222 -18.35 -17.50 15.55
N LYS A 223 -18.22 -16.91 16.74
CA LYS A 223 -17.06 -16.14 17.14
C LYS A 223 -16.07 -16.99 17.90
N SER A 224 -14.80 -16.94 17.53
CA SER A 224 -13.70 -17.64 18.22
C SER A 224 -12.43 -16.80 18.19
N ASN A 225 -11.46 -17.16 19.02
CA ASN A 225 -10.13 -16.59 18.98
C ASN A 225 -9.25 -17.35 17.96
N VAL A 226 -8.32 -16.66 17.32
CA VAL A 226 -7.29 -17.25 16.48
C VAL A 226 -5.92 -17.01 17.08
N LEU A 227 -4.97 -17.87 16.73
CA LEU A 227 -3.58 -17.70 17.12
C LEU A 227 -3.02 -16.40 16.56
N ALA A 228 -2.28 -15.66 17.38
CA ALA A 228 -1.46 -14.56 16.87
C ALA A 228 -0.32 -15.12 15.99
N PRO A 229 0.09 -14.43 14.92
CA PRO A 229 1.25 -14.85 14.13
C PRO A 229 2.55 -14.64 14.91
N PRO A 230 3.64 -15.39 14.57
CA PRO A 230 4.94 -15.19 15.18
C PRO A 230 5.54 -13.81 14.87
N GLY A 231 6.17 -13.18 15.85
CA GLY A 231 7.03 -12.01 15.62
C GLY A 231 8.35 -12.46 14.99
N LEU A 232 8.77 -11.83 13.86
CA LEU A 232 9.99 -12.19 13.16
C LEU A 232 11.23 -11.59 13.83
N ILE A 233 12.33 -12.36 13.93
CA ILE A 233 13.57 -11.94 14.59
C ILE A 233 14.71 -11.84 13.57
N SER A 234 14.98 -12.91 12.80
CA SER A 234 16.11 -12.99 11.86
C SER A 234 15.72 -13.78 10.61
N PRO A 235 16.16 -13.36 9.40
CA PRO A 235 16.85 -12.10 9.08
C PRO A 235 15.97 -10.86 9.32
N LEU A 236 16.59 -9.74 9.71
CA LEU A 236 15.87 -8.47 9.89
C LEU A 236 15.24 -8.00 8.58
N ASN A 237 14.21 -7.19 8.70
CA ASN A 237 13.62 -6.58 7.50
C ASN A 237 14.64 -5.71 6.76
N MET A 238 14.73 -5.91 5.44
CA MET A 238 15.69 -5.28 4.53
C MET A 238 17.18 -5.66 4.77
N GLN A 239 17.45 -6.72 5.51
CA GLN A 239 18.81 -7.15 5.82
C GLN A 239 19.54 -7.67 4.56
N PRO A 240 20.76 -7.15 4.24
CA PRO A 240 21.64 -7.78 3.27
C PRO A 240 22.42 -8.93 3.93
N ILE A 241 22.48 -10.07 3.26
CA ILE A 241 23.28 -11.23 3.63
C ILE A 241 24.30 -11.45 2.51
N ILE A 242 25.59 -11.40 2.87
CA ILE A 242 26.68 -11.54 1.91
C ILE A 242 27.35 -12.89 2.17
N SER A 243 27.51 -13.70 1.12
CA SER A 243 28.16 -15.00 1.20
C SER A 243 29.10 -15.21 0.01
N GLU A 244 30.21 -15.93 0.21
CA GLU A 244 31.11 -16.31 -0.88
C GLU A 244 30.38 -17.16 -1.94
N ASN A 245 29.46 -18.01 -1.50
CA ASN A 245 28.62 -18.82 -2.37
C ASN A 245 27.17 -18.83 -1.82
N PRO A 246 26.27 -18.04 -2.38
CA PRO A 246 24.88 -17.97 -1.95
C PRO A 246 24.15 -19.32 -1.92
N ARG A 247 24.43 -20.23 -2.88
CA ARG A 247 23.78 -21.54 -2.93
C ARG A 247 24.12 -22.44 -1.75
N THR A 248 25.30 -22.29 -1.18
CA THR A 248 25.76 -23.07 -0.02
C THR A 248 25.63 -22.32 1.28
N ALA A 249 25.27 -21.04 1.23
CA ALA A 249 25.04 -20.23 2.42
C ALA A 249 23.90 -20.82 3.24
N ASN A 250 24.15 -20.98 4.53
CA ASN A 250 23.12 -21.33 5.49
C ASN A 250 22.50 -20.04 6.02
N ILE A 251 21.23 -19.81 5.69
CA ILE A 251 20.46 -18.66 6.17
C ILE A 251 19.65 -19.10 7.38
N HIS A 252 19.94 -18.52 8.52
CA HIS A 252 19.25 -18.79 9.77
C HIS A 252 18.01 -17.89 9.91
N PHE A 253 16.82 -18.50 10.00
CA PHE A 253 15.55 -17.84 10.24
C PHE A 253 15.15 -18.09 11.68
N GLU A 254 14.70 -17.04 12.36
CA GLU A 254 14.28 -17.09 13.76
C GLU A 254 13.05 -16.20 13.98
N TRP A 255 12.15 -16.65 14.84
CA TRP A 255 10.91 -15.95 15.20
C TRP A 255 10.53 -16.22 16.66
N GLN A 256 9.63 -15.41 17.17
CA GLN A 256 9.13 -15.56 18.55
C GLN A 256 8.17 -16.75 18.64
N ALA A 257 8.23 -17.44 19.78
CA ALA A 257 7.25 -18.48 20.09
C ALA A 257 5.85 -17.85 20.25
N VAL A 258 4.85 -18.55 19.76
CA VAL A 258 3.44 -18.20 19.91
C VAL A 258 2.85 -19.06 21.01
N ASP A 259 2.03 -18.45 21.88
CA ASP A 259 1.28 -19.20 22.88
C ASP A 259 0.41 -20.25 22.18
N GLN A 260 0.42 -21.50 22.70
CA GLN A 260 -0.22 -22.68 22.09
C GLN A 260 0.30 -23.09 20.70
N GLY A 261 1.27 -22.38 20.13
CA GLY A 261 1.90 -22.76 18.85
C GLY A 261 2.81 -23.96 19.03
N VAL A 262 2.55 -25.06 18.29
CA VAL A 262 3.34 -26.29 18.31
C VAL A 262 4.11 -26.53 17.02
N ASN A 263 3.59 -26.04 15.89
CA ASN A 263 4.20 -26.18 14.58
C ASN A 263 4.28 -24.80 13.92
N TYR A 264 5.33 -24.60 13.13
CA TYR A 264 5.53 -23.37 12.39
C TYR A 264 5.80 -23.69 10.91
N THR A 265 5.29 -22.84 10.04
CA THR A 265 5.56 -22.94 8.60
C THR A 265 6.25 -21.66 8.14
N LEU A 266 7.54 -21.76 7.84
CA LEU A 266 8.34 -20.74 7.20
C LEU A 266 8.08 -20.75 5.71
N ARG A 267 7.79 -19.60 5.11
CA ARG A 267 7.65 -19.41 3.67
C ARG A 267 8.64 -18.38 3.17
N ILE A 268 9.29 -18.67 2.04
CA ILE A 268 10.24 -17.79 1.36
C ILE A 268 9.80 -17.64 -0.08
N SER A 269 9.70 -16.42 -0.56
CA SER A 269 9.25 -16.06 -1.91
C SER A 269 10.16 -15.01 -2.54
N GLN A 270 10.13 -14.91 -3.87
CA GLN A 270 10.75 -13.82 -4.64
C GLN A 270 9.82 -12.62 -4.80
N THR A 271 8.56 -12.71 -4.40
CA THR A 271 7.58 -11.63 -4.51
C THR A 271 6.91 -11.35 -3.17
N THR A 272 6.51 -10.11 -2.94
CA THR A 272 5.86 -9.66 -1.69
C THR A 272 4.50 -10.32 -1.46
N MET A 273 3.83 -10.74 -2.52
CA MET A 273 2.52 -11.40 -2.47
C MET A 273 2.62 -12.92 -2.51
N PHE A 274 3.83 -13.49 -2.39
CA PHE A 274 4.10 -14.93 -2.31
C PHE A 274 3.57 -15.74 -3.53
N THR A 275 3.50 -15.13 -4.69
CA THR A 275 3.13 -15.79 -5.95
C THR A 275 4.27 -16.64 -6.52
N LYS A 276 5.55 -16.29 -6.23
CA LYS A 276 6.74 -17.03 -6.61
C LYS A 276 7.42 -17.64 -5.39
N MET A 277 6.80 -18.70 -4.87
CA MET A 277 7.34 -19.47 -3.74
C MET A 277 8.67 -20.13 -4.10
N VAL A 278 9.66 -20.00 -3.22
CA VAL A 278 10.98 -20.62 -3.35
C VAL A 278 11.14 -21.79 -2.38
N LYS A 279 10.72 -21.58 -1.13
CA LYS A 279 10.79 -22.60 -0.06
C LYS A 279 9.57 -22.50 0.84
N GLU A 280 9.12 -23.66 1.30
CA GLU A 280 8.21 -23.81 2.42
C GLU A 280 8.79 -24.85 3.35
N VAL A 281 9.01 -24.51 4.62
CA VAL A 281 9.66 -25.37 5.62
C VAL A 281 8.78 -25.45 6.84
N LYS A 282 8.43 -26.68 7.25
CA LYS A 282 7.64 -26.95 8.47
C LYS A 282 8.55 -27.44 9.57
N VAL A 283 8.47 -26.79 10.73
CA VAL A 283 9.29 -27.11 11.91
C VAL A 283 8.45 -27.03 13.18
N THR A 284 8.92 -27.70 14.24
CA THR A 284 8.31 -27.61 15.57
C THR A 284 8.99 -26.58 16.48
N GLY A 285 10.16 -26.07 16.07
CA GLY A 285 10.90 -25.04 16.79
C GLY A 285 10.65 -23.63 16.26
N THR A 286 11.23 -22.65 16.91
CA THR A 286 11.14 -21.23 16.56
C THR A 286 12.24 -20.75 15.62
N SER A 287 12.93 -21.69 14.96
CA SER A 287 13.98 -21.38 13.98
C SER A 287 14.06 -22.42 12.89
N ALA A 288 14.64 -22.03 11.75
CA ALA A 288 14.94 -22.93 10.65
C ALA A 288 16.19 -22.45 9.90
N ASP A 289 17.00 -23.42 9.46
CA ASP A 289 18.15 -23.16 8.61
C ASP A 289 17.83 -23.53 7.16
N VAL A 290 18.06 -22.60 6.24
CA VAL A 290 17.74 -22.77 4.82
C VAL A 290 18.98 -22.56 3.95
N THR A 291 19.22 -23.52 3.08
CA THR A 291 20.27 -23.46 2.05
C THR A 291 19.69 -23.56 0.66
N GLY A 292 20.51 -23.36 -0.37
CA GLY A 292 20.11 -23.53 -1.77
C GLY A 292 19.40 -22.32 -2.36
N LEU A 293 19.52 -21.15 -1.74
CA LEU A 293 19.04 -19.90 -2.32
C LEU A 293 20.09 -19.30 -3.26
N GLU A 294 19.66 -18.69 -4.35
CA GLU A 294 20.53 -17.94 -5.26
C GLU A 294 20.67 -16.49 -4.83
N SER A 295 21.58 -15.73 -5.44
CA SER A 295 21.63 -14.29 -5.24
C SER A 295 20.32 -13.65 -5.69
N GLY A 296 19.74 -12.78 -4.84
CA GLY A 296 18.48 -12.10 -5.14
C GLY A 296 17.80 -11.53 -3.93
N ASP A 297 16.66 -10.90 -4.18
CA ASP A 297 15.77 -10.39 -3.15
C ASP A 297 14.76 -11.48 -2.77
N TYR A 298 14.52 -11.64 -1.48
CA TYR A 298 13.60 -12.63 -0.93
C TYR A 298 12.69 -11.99 0.11
N PHE A 299 11.48 -12.50 0.17
CA PHE A 299 10.46 -12.14 1.15
C PHE A 299 10.12 -13.38 1.96
N TRP A 300 9.95 -13.22 3.26
CA TRP A 300 9.64 -14.35 4.12
C TRP A 300 8.63 -13.99 5.19
N ASN A 301 7.84 -14.96 5.57
CA ASN A 301 6.89 -14.90 6.67
C ASN A 301 6.73 -16.29 7.31
N VAL A 302 6.06 -16.31 8.47
CA VAL A 302 5.85 -17.52 9.23
C VAL A 302 4.40 -17.57 9.70
N THR A 303 3.80 -18.78 9.73
CA THR A 303 2.57 -19.07 10.44
C THR A 303 2.86 -20.01 11.59
N ALA A 304 2.07 -19.91 12.66
CA ALA A 304 2.03 -20.89 13.73
C ALA A 304 0.78 -21.77 13.59
N ALA A 305 0.83 -23.00 14.08
CA ALA A 305 -0.34 -23.88 14.22
C ALA A 305 -0.35 -24.53 15.61
N ASN A 306 -1.55 -24.65 16.20
CA ASN A 306 -1.76 -25.35 17.48
C ASN A 306 -1.83 -26.88 17.30
N ALA A 307 -2.09 -27.59 18.38
CA ALA A 307 -2.21 -29.06 18.39
C ALA A 307 -3.42 -29.54 17.58
N GLU A 308 -4.48 -28.75 17.50
CA GLU A 308 -5.70 -28.99 16.74
C GLU A 308 -5.53 -28.69 15.24
N LYS A 309 -4.34 -28.23 14.83
CA LYS A 309 -3.97 -27.82 13.44
C LYS A 309 -4.66 -26.53 12.97
N GLU A 310 -5.18 -25.75 13.87
CA GLU A 310 -5.64 -24.39 13.54
C GLU A 310 -4.42 -23.51 13.34
N SER A 311 -4.38 -22.79 12.23
CA SER A 311 -3.27 -21.92 11.85
C SER A 311 -3.52 -20.48 12.21
N SER A 312 -2.47 -19.76 12.61
CA SER A 312 -2.49 -18.31 12.71
C SER A 312 -2.59 -17.66 11.31
N GLU A 313 -2.91 -16.38 11.27
CA GLU A 313 -2.60 -15.53 10.11
C GLU A 313 -1.08 -15.54 9.83
N TYR A 314 -0.69 -15.08 8.63
CA TYR A 314 0.71 -14.89 8.32
C TYR A 314 1.30 -13.75 9.15
N SER A 315 2.54 -13.92 9.60
CA SER A 315 3.31 -12.83 10.20
C SER A 315 3.48 -11.65 9.24
N GLU A 316 4.02 -10.55 9.73
CA GLU A 316 4.54 -9.51 8.83
C GLU A 316 5.50 -10.14 7.82
N THR A 317 5.57 -9.54 6.63
CA THR A 317 6.49 -9.99 5.60
C THR A 317 7.78 -9.19 5.68
N PHE A 318 8.89 -9.86 5.97
CA PHE A 318 10.22 -9.26 5.95
C PHE A 318 10.92 -9.54 4.63
N LYS A 319 11.75 -8.60 4.21
CA LYS A 319 12.63 -8.71 3.04
C LYS A 319 14.07 -8.91 3.48
N PHE A 320 14.82 -9.78 2.79
CA PHE A 320 16.26 -9.80 2.84
C PHE A 320 16.85 -9.90 1.43
N THR A 321 18.09 -9.50 1.27
CA THR A 321 18.81 -9.61 0.01
C THR A 321 20.00 -10.55 0.20
N LEU A 322 20.07 -11.64 -0.57
CA LEU A 322 21.22 -12.54 -0.58
C LEU A 322 22.14 -12.17 -1.74
N ALA A 323 23.37 -11.78 -1.44
CA ALA A 323 24.37 -11.39 -2.43
C ALA A 323 25.61 -12.28 -2.37
N ALA A 324 26.17 -12.59 -3.56
CA ALA A 324 27.47 -13.23 -3.64
C ALA A 324 28.55 -12.21 -3.26
N GLN A 325 29.54 -12.65 -2.47
CA GLN A 325 30.75 -11.87 -2.21
C GLN A 325 31.50 -11.74 -3.53
N GLY A 326 31.38 -10.57 -4.19
CA GLY A 326 32.09 -10.29 -5.43
C GLY A 326 33.57 -10.01 -5.15
N LYS A 327 34.45 -10.34 -6.09
CA LYS A 327 35.76 -9.70 -6.21
C LYS A 327 35.49 -8.21 -6.36
N THR A 328 35.86 -7.42 -5.34
CA THR A 328 35.74 -5.96 -5.24
C THR A 328 35.29 -5.25 -6.52
N GLN A 329 33.98 -5.23 -6.78
CA GLN A 329 33.42 -4.21 -7.64
C GLN A 329 33.10 -3.04 -6.73
N ASP A 330 33.76 -1.91 -6.97
CA ASP A 330 33.54 -0.70 -6.20
C ASP A 330 32.07 -0.33 -6.28
N MET A 331 31.38 -0.48 -5.17
CA MET A 331 30.00 -0.02 -5.06
C MET A 331 30.01 1.46 -4.72
N LEU A 332 29.20 2.25 -5.41
CA LEU A 332 29.00 3.64 -5.06
C LEU A 332 28.32 3.73 -3.67
N LEU A 333 29.01 4.29 -2.72
CA LEU A 333 28.48 4.66 -1.42
C LEU A 333 29.13 5.96 -0.98
N ASP A 334 28.42 7.05 -1.10
CA ASP A 334 28.91 8.39 -0.77
C ASP A 334 28.01 9.06 0.25
N ILE A 335 28.65 9.76 1.22
CA ILE A 335 27.94 10.51 2.23
C ILE A 335 28.06 12.00 1.89
N VAL A 336 26.93 12.57 1.52
CA VAL A 336 26.85 13.95 1.04
C VAL A 336 26.89 14.94 2.21
N SER A 337 26.19 14.64 3.30
CA SER A 337 26.19 15.48 4.49
C SER A 337 25.89 14.70 5.76
N THR A 338 26.40 15.21 6.88
CA THR A 338 26.09 14.74 8.22
C THR A 338 25.77 15.95 9.09
N GLN A 339 24.61 15.98 9.72
CA GLN A 339 24.16 17.04 10.59
C GLN A 339 23.75 16.47 11.95
N ILE A 340 23.98 17.21 13.03
CA ILE A 340 23.65 16.81 14.39
C ILE A 340 22.50 17.68 14.89
N HIS A 341 21.41 17.04 15.25
CA HIS A 341 20.19 17.64 15.80
C HIS A 341 20.04 17.19 17.26
N GLY A 342 20.65 17.93 18.17
CA GLY A 342 20.72 17.53 19.58
C GLY A 342 21.52 16.24 19.75
N ARG A 343 20.86 15.13 20.08
CA ARG A 343 21.48 13.81 20.27
C ARG A 343 21.32 12.86 19.08
N VAL A 344 20.70 13.31 18.00
CA VAL A 344 20.44 12.52 16.80
C VAL A 344 21.30 13.02 15.65
N ALA A 345 21.99 12.12 14.97
CA ALA A 345 22.70 12.44 13.74
C ALA A 345 21.84 12.15 12.51
N GLU A 346 21.74 13.11 11.63
CA GLU A 346 21.14 12.99 10.30
C GLU A 346 22.24 12.73 9.27
N LEU A 347 22.07 11.68 8.49
CA LEU A 347 22.97 11.27 7.42
C LEU A 347 22.22 11.36 6.09
N ILE A 348 22.77 12.09 5.14
CA ILE A 348 22.29 12.16 3.77
C ILE A 348 23.39 11.60 2.87
N GLY A 349 23.05 10.65 2.03
CA GLY A 349 24.02 10.02 1.14
C GLY A 349 23.40 9.50 -0.13
N LYS A 350 24.24 8.95 -0.99
CA LYS A 350 23.89 8.35 -2.25
C LYS A 350 24.58 7.02 -2.44
N THR A 351 23.85 6.06 -2.96
CA THR A 351 24.35 4.75 -3.33
C THR A 351 23.80 4.34 -4.70
N GLU A 352 24.07 3.11 -5.13
CA GLU A 352 23.49 2.59 -6.36
C GLU A 352 21.99 2.33 -6.20
N PRO A 353 21.18 2.55 -7.24
CA PRO A 353 19.76 2.20 -7.23
C PRO A 353 19.54 0.71 -6.90
N GLY A 354 18.67 0.45 -5.93
CA GLY A 354 18.34 -0.90 -5.48
C GLY A 354 19.40 -1.58 -4.61
N ALA A 355 20.39 -0.83 -4.09
CA ALA A 355 21.30 -1.30 -3.07
C ALA A 355 20.59 -1.49 -1.72
N ALA A 356 21.17 -2.34 -0.87
CA ALA A 356 20.78 -2.46 0.54
C ALA A 356 21.82 -1.74 1.42
N LEU A 357 21.35 -1.02 2.43
CA LEU A 357 22.19 -0.29 3.37
C LEU A 357 21.91 -0.68 4.83
N ILE A 358 22.98 -0.83 5.59
CA ILE A 358 22.94 -0.95 7.06
C ILE A 358 23.73 0.20 7.66
N ILE A 359 23.15 0.90 8.62
CA ILE A 359 23.80 1.98 9.40
C ILE A 359 23.77 1.60 10.87
N ASN A 360 24.93 1.45 11.48
CA ASN A 360 25.09 1.00 12.89
C ASN A 360 24.29 -0.28 13.22
N GLY A 361 24.21 -1.24 12.28
CA GLY A 361 23.46 -2.48 12.45
C GLY A 361 21.97 -2.38 12.12
N GLN A 362 21.44 -1.20 11.81
CA GLN A 362 20.04 -1.00 11.41
C GLN A 362 19.92 -0.90 9.90
N ALA A 363 18.98 -1.66 9.31
CA ALA A 363 18.70 -1.59 7.89
C ALA A 363 17.96 -0.28 7.54
N VAL A 364 18.41 0.37 6.46
CA VAL A 364 17.76 1.58 5.93
C VAL A 364 16.59 1.16 5.01
N ALA A 365 15.37 1.31 5.51
CA ALA A 365 14.16 0.88 4.80
C ALA A 365 13.79 1.81 3.62
N ASN A 366 14.14 3.10 3.69
CA ASN A 366 13.71 4.11 2.73
C ASN A 366 14.89 4.58 1.87
N LEU A 367 15.23 3.77 0.87
CA LEU A 367 16.14 4.15 -0.20
C LEU A 367 15.31 4.68 -1.39
N SER A 368 15.61 5.89 -1.84
CA SER A 368 14.94 6.45 -3.02
C SER A 368 15.30 5.65 -4.28
N PRO A 369 14.44 5.63 -5.32
CA PRO A 369 14.70 4.90 -6.56
C PRO A 369 16.01 5.30 -7.27
N ASP A 370 16.49 6.51 -7.05
CA ASP A 370 17.76 7.05 -7.59
C ASP A 370 18.99 6.72 -6.72
N GLY A 371 18.80 5.96 -5.62
CA GLY A 371 19.84 5.58 -4.68
C GLY A 371 20.13 6.63 -3.61
N THR A 372 19.40 7.74 -3.52
CA THR A 372 19.54 8.69 -2.40
C THR A 372 18.90 8.15 -1.13
N PHE A 373 19.51 8.44 0.03
CA PHE A 373 18.97 8.06 1.32
C PHE A 373 19.13 9.18 2.34
N ARG A 374 18.22 9.20 3.29
CA ARG A 374 18.24 10.03 4.48
C ARG A 374 17.96 9.14 5.69
N HIS A 375 18.85 9.16 6.65
CA HIS A 375 18.75 8.32 7.84
C HIS A 375 19.01 9.16 9.10
N PHE A 376 18.22 8.90 10.13
CA PHE A 376 18.40 9.46 11.46
C PHE A 376 18.84 8.34 12.40
N THR A 377 19.93 8.57 13.15
CA THR A 377 20.36 7.61 14.17
C THR A 377 19.41 7.60 15.35
N GLU A 378 19.46 6.54 16.15
CA GLU A 378 18.94 6.63 17.51
C GLU A 378 19.68 7.72 18.30
N PRO A 379 19.08 8.24 19.41
CA PRO A 379 19.73 9.23 20.26
C PRO A 379 21.07 8.70 20.77
N LEU A 380 22.13 9.43 20.48
CA LEU A 380 23.50 9.12 20.89
C LEU A 380 23.87 9.83 22.20
N GLU A 381 24.75 9.24 23.02
CA GLU A 381 25.26 9.91 24.18
C GLU A 381 26.24 11.05 23.78
N PRO A 382 26.36 12.12 24.59
CA PRO A 382 27.37 13.17 24.33
C PRO A 382 28.79 12.59 24.25
N GLY A 383 29.51 12.96 23.20
CA GLY A 383 30.87 12.47 22.97
C GLY A 383 31.16 12.16 21.50
N GLU A 384 32.29 11.53 21.26
CA GLU A 384 32.71 11.09 19.93
C GLU A 384 32.10 9.71 19.60
N HIS A 385 31.47 9.60 18.41
CA HIS A 385 30.88 8.37 17.93
C HIS A 385 31.36 8.08 16.51
N THR A 386 31.58 6.81 16.22
CA THR A 386 31.82 6.33 14.84
C THR A 386 30.58 5.67 14.29
N ILE A 387 30.02 6.24 13.24
CA ILE A 387 28.91 5.65 12.50
C ILE A 387 29.49 4.77 11.41
N VAL A 388 29.09 3.50 11.36
CA VAL A 388 29.49 2.53 10.35
C VAL A 388 28.34 2.32 9.38
N ILE A 389 28.61 2.55 8.09
CA ILE A 389 27.65 2.40 6.99
C ILE A 389 28.17 1.29 6.09
N ILE A 390 27.36 0.27 5.89
CA ILE A 390 27.67 -0.87 5.03
C ILE A 390 26.64 -0.91 3.91
N GLY A 391 27.08 -0.88 2.67
CA GLY A 391 26.25 -1.02 1.49
C GLY A 391 26.54 -2.32 0.74
N SER A 392 25.53 -2.89 0.11
CA SER A 392 25.68 -4.00 -0.82
C SER A 392 24.76 -3.84 -2.02
N ASN A 393 25.23 -4.19 -3.22
CA ASN A 393 24.42 -4.18 -4.44
C ASN A 393 24.05 -5.60 -4.89
N ARG A 394 23.09 -5.70 -5.81
CA ARG A 394 22.63 -7.01 -6.35
C ARG A 394 23.71 -7.79 -7.11
N ARG A 395 24.83 -7.15 -7.46
CA ARG A 395 25.97 -7.76 -8.20
C ARG A 395 27.04 -8.29 -7.27
N GLY A 396 26.84 -8.19 -5.92
CA GLY A 396 27.81 -8.61 -4.92
C GLY A 396 28.89 -7.59 -4.60
N GLY A 397 28.78 -6.35 -5.12
CA GLY A 397 29.63 -5.24 -4.71
C GLY A 397 29.27 -4.81 -3.28
N THR A 398 30.28 -4.53 -2.46
CA THR A 398 30.11 -4.01 -1.09
C THR A 398 30.94 -2.75 -0.89
N ALA A 399 30.43 -1.83 -0.11
CA ALA A 399 31.16 -0.66 0.32
C ALA A 399 30.93 -0.43 1.82
N THR A 400 31.98 -0.03 2.53
CA THR A 400 31.90 0.38 3.93
C THR A 400 32.42 1.79 4.07
N ARG A 401 31.67 2.63 4.80
CA ARG A 401 32.09 3.98 5.20
C ARG A 401 32.01 4.10 6.70
N LYS A 402 32.99 4.77 7.28
CA LYS A 402 33.04 5.10 8.70
C LYS A 402 33.10 6.62 8.82
N ILE A 403 32.23 7.20 9.62
CA ILE A 403 32.14 8.64 9.86
C ILE A 403 32.27 8.87 11.34
N SER A 404 33.22 9.71 11.73
CA SER A 404 33.31 10.16 13.11
C SER A 404 32.51 11.44 13.29
N ILE A 405 31.66 11.46 14.30
CA ILE A 405 30.83 12.61 14.69
C ILE A 405 31.05 12.92 16.18
N VAL A 406 30.84 14.18 16.54
CA VAL A 406 30.91 14.62 17.96
C VAL A 406 29.53 15.14 18.35
N VAL A 407 28.89 14.48 19.31
CA VAL A 407 27.60 14.90 19.87
C VAL A 407 27.89 15.90 21.00
N PRO A 408 27.35 17.13 20.93
CA PRO A 408 27.57 18.12 21.97
C PRO A 408 26.91 17.71 23.30
N LYS A 409 27.44 18.27 24.39
CA LYS A 409 26.92 18.07 25.76
C LYS A 409 25.62 18.82 25.98
#